data_1e001a410d3bffe9409f18abc3f44314
#
_entry.id   1e001a410d3bffe9409f18abc3f44314
#
_cell.length_a   1.000
_cell.length_b   1.000
_cell.length_c   1.000
_cell.angle_alpha   90.00
_cell.angle_beta   90.00
_cell.angle_gamma   90.00
#
_symmetry.space_group_name_H-M   'P 1'
#
loop_
_entity.id
_entity.type
_entity.pdbx_description
1 polymer ?
#
loop_
_entity_poly.entity_id
_entity_poly.type
_entity_poly.pdbx_seq_one_letter_code
_entity_poly.pdbx_strand_id
1 'polypeptide(L)'
;LIASTIHERKCILTQNGMAFEAEYVDSFFQNLDTLMKKADEEYANDNSHYYEKDERRLINRMKNYRENYFSWVKDFEIPTTNNLSERSLRFVKTHSKVSGQFASSTTAGFFADIRTYLETCARNGIHEFQALLRLTQGNPYSVKELLCNP
;
A
#
# COMPACT_ATOMS: atom_id res chain seq x y z
N LEU A 1 -13.29 0.84 -15.33
CA LEU A 1 -12.06 0.09 -15.59
C LEU A 1 -11.46 -0.47 -14.30
N ILE A 2 -10.88 0.34 -13.40
CA ILE A 2 -10.16 -0.14 -12.19
C ILE A 2 -11.03 -1.05 -11.32
N ALA A 3 -12.25 -0.65 -10.97
CA ALA A 3 -13.13 -1.43 -10.11
C ALA A 3 -13.51 -2.79 -10.72
N SER A 4 -13.78 -2.85 -12.02
CA SER A 4 -14.08 -4.11 -12.72
C SER A 4 -12.87 -5.05 -12.74
N THR A 5 -11.67 -4.52 -12.98
CA THR A 5 -10.43 -5.31 -12.98
C THR A 5 -10.10 -5.86 -11.58
N ILE A 6 -10.35 -5.09 -10.51
CA ILE A 6 -10.21 -5.58 -9.13
C ILE A 6 -11.21 -6.72 -8.85
N HIS A 7 -12.44 -6.60 -9.33
CA HIS A 7 -13.44 -7.65 -9.18
C HIS A 7 -13.02 -8.93 -9.92
N GLU A 8 -12.58 -8.81 -11.14
CA GLU A 8 -12.13 -9.94 -11.97
C GLU A 8 -10.91 -10.65 -11.38
N ARG A 9 -9.93 -9.88 -10.88
CA ARG A 9 -8.82 -10.43 -10.11
C ARG A 9 -9.29 -11.28 -8.92
N LYS A 10 -10.28 -10.82 -8.16
CA LYS A 10 -10.84 -11.60 -7.05
C LYS A 10 -11.45 -12.91 -7.51
N CYS A 11 -12.15 -12.91 -8.65
CA CYS A 11 -12.73 -14.11 -9.23
C CYS A 11 -11.63 -15.11 -9.62
N ILE A 12 -10.55 -14.65 -10.27
CA ILE A 12 -9.40 -15.50 -10.65
C ILE A 12 -8.72 -16.09 -9.41
N LEU A 13 -8.47 -15.27 -8.38
CA LEU A 13 -7.87 -15.75 -7.12
C LEU A 13 -8.75 -16.80 -6.42
N THR A 14 -10.07 -16.67 -6.47
CA THR A 14 -11.01 -17.65 -5.91
C THR A 14 -10.94 -18.99 -6.64
N GLN A 15 -10.54 -18.98 -7.91
CA GLN A 15 -10.35 -20.16 -8.76
C GLN A 15 -8.89 -20.68 -8.74
N ASN A 16 -8.07 -20.22 -7.79
CA ASN A 16 -6.64 -20.50 -7.66
C ASN A 16 -5.78 -20.04 -8.86
N GLY A 17 -6.26 -19.10 -9.65
CA GLY A 17 -5.45 -18.43 -10.67
C GLY A 17 -4.51 -17.40 -10.04
N MET A 18 -3.33 -17.20 -10.63
CA MET A 18 -2.26 -16.36 -10.07
C MET A 18 -1.91 -15.14 -10.91
N ALA A 19 -2.54 -14.98 -12.07
CA ALA A 19 -2.29 -13.85 -12.97
C ALA A 19 -3.45 -13.64 -13.95
N PHE A 20 -3.53 -12.45 -14.53
CA PHE A 20 -4.30 -12.23 -15.74
C PHE A 20 -3.57 -12.77 -16.96
N GLU A 21 -4.29 -13.12 -18.02
CA GLU A 21 -3.71 -13.39 -19.31
C GLU A 21 -3.05 -12.13 -19.90
N ALA A 22 -1.98 -12.30 -20.70
CA ALA A 22 -1.21 -11.19 -21.25
C ALA A 22 -2.10 -10.24 -22.07
N GLU A 23 -3.01 -10.78 -22.88
CA GLU A 23 -3.95 -10.02 -23.69
C GLU A 23 -4.88 -9.14 -22.83
N TYR A 24 -5.31 -9.63 -21.67
CA TYR A 24 -6.11 -8.85 -20.72
C TYR A 24 -5.31 -7.68 -20.13
N VAL A 25 -4.06 -7.92 -19.76
CA VAL A 25 -3.14 -6.89 -19.24
C VAL A 25 -2.93 -5.79 -20.29
N ASP A 26 -2.66 -6.16 -21.54
CA ASP A 26 -2.46 -5.21 -22.63
C ASP A 26 -3.73 -4.40 -22.88
N SER A 27 -4.90 -5.05 -22.90
CA SER A 27 -6.20 -4.39 -23.05
C SER A 27 -6.47 -3.40 -21.91
N PHE A 28 -6.15 -3.77 -20.67
CA PHE A 28 -6.27 -2.88 -19.52
C PHE A 28 -5.46 -1.59 -19.72
N PHE A 29 -4.20 -1.71 -20.12
CA PHE A 29 -3.33 -0.54 -20.29
C PHE A 29 -3.71 0.32 -21.49
N GLN A 30 -4.21 -0.27 -22.59
CA GLN A 30 -4.74 0.48 -23.73
C GLN A 30 -6.01 1.27 -23.34
N ASN A 31 -6.91 0.67 -22.59
CA ASN A 31 -8.11 1.33 -22.08
C ASN A 31 -7.74 2.46 -21.09
N LEU A 32 -6.75 2.22 -20.23
CA LEU A 32 -6.24 3.25 -19.30
C LEU A 32 -5.71 4.46 -20.07
N ASP A 33 -4.88 4.24 -21.09
CA ASP A 33 -4.34 5.32 -21.94
C ASP A 33 -5.43 6.10 -22.65
N THR A 34 -6.45 5.41 -23.12
CA THR A 34 -7.62 6.05 -23.76
C THR A 34 -8.37 6.94 -22.76
N LEU A 35 -8.57 6.46 -21.52
CA LEU A 35 -9.21 7.25 -20.47
C LEU A 35 -8.37 8.47 -20.07
N MET A 36 -7.04 8.33 -19.99
CA MET A 36 -6.14 9.45 -19.68
C MET A 36 -6.17 10.52 -20.78
N LYS A 37 -6.26 10.13 -22.06
CA LYS A 37 -6.41 11.07 -23.19
C LYS A 37 -7.73 11.81 -23.11
N LYS A 38 -8.83 11.11 -22.85
CA LYS A 38 -10.16 11.74 -22.67
C LYS A 38 -10.16 12.77 -21.55
N ALA A 39 -9.51 12.44 -20.41
CA ALA A 39 -9.39 13.38 -19.31
C ALA A 39 -8.60 14.65 -19.70
N ASP A 40 -7.54 14.53 -20.50
CA ASP A 40 -6.81 15.70 -21.00
C ASP A 40 -7.68 16.56 -21.94
N GLU A 41 -8.48 15.93 -22.79
CA GLU A 41 -9.42 16.63 -23.70
C GLU A 41 -10.53 17.35 -22.91
N GLU A 42 -11.07 16.73 -21.86
CA GLU A 42 -12.05 17.35 -20.96
C GLU A 42 -11.45 18.60 -20.29
N TYR A 43 -10.23 18.51 -19.77
CA TYR A 43 -9.54 19.66 -19.18
C TYR A 43 -9.20 20.77 -20.17
N ALA A 44 -8.97 20.44 -21.43
CA ALA A 44 -8.73 21.45 -22.46
C ALA A 44 -10.00 22.25 -22.78
N ASN A 45 -11.17 21.64 -22.61
CA ASN A 45 -12.45 22.21 -22.96
C ASN A 45 -13.19 22.91 -21.81
N ASP A 46 -12.98 22.45 -20.55
CA ASP A 46 -13.62 23.01 -19.36
C ASP A 46 -12.67 23.00 -18.15
N ASN A 47 -12.29 24.19 -17.69
CA ASN A 47 -11.37 24.41 -16.57
C ASN A 47 -12.09 25.04 -15.35
N SER A 48 -13.41 25.01 -15.30
CA SER A 48 -14.16 25.87 -14.37
C SER A 48 -14.65 25.18 -13.12
N HIS A 49 -14.48 23.86 -12.96
CA HIS A 49 -15.03 23.17 -11.80
C HIS A 49 -14.09 23.17 -10.57
N TYR A 50 -14.68 23.09 -9.40
CA TYR A 50 -14.02 23.26 -8.11
C TYR A 50 -12.84 22.30 -7.86
N TYR A 51 -12.93 21.06 -8.34
CA TYR A 51 -11.90 20.02 -8.10
C TYR A 51 -10.86 19.88 -9.24
N GLU A 52 -10.90 20.73 -10.24
CA GLU A 52 -10.05 20.65 -11.45
C GLU A 52 -8.55 20.46 -11.10
N LYS A 53 -8.02 21.25 -10.16
CA LYS A 53 -6.60 21.19 -9.81
C LYS A 53 -6.20 19.85 -9.17
N ASP A 54 -7.07 19.29 -8.35
CA ASP A 54 -6.79 18.03 -7.65
C ASP A 54 -6.93 16.84 -8.58
N GLU A 55 -7.92 16.86 -9.48
CA GLU A 55 -8.11 15.86 -10.53
C GLU A 55 -6.93 15.86 -11.51
N ARG A 56 -6.51 17.01 -11.99
CA ARG A 56 -5.34 17.16 -12.87
C ARG A 56 -4.06 16.65 -12.18
N ARG A 57 -3.88 16.96 -10.90
CA ARG A 57 -2.75 16.45 -10.11
C ARG A 57 -2.79 14.94 -9.99
N LEU A 58 -3.95 14.35 -9.74
CA LEU A 58 -4.13 12.91 -9.65
C LEU A 58 -3.80 12.23 -10.99
N ILE A 59 -4.38 12.72 -12.10
CA ILE A 59 -4.14 12.16 -13.43
C ILE A 59 -2.67 12.25 -13.83
N ASN A 60 -2.02 13.38 -13.58
CA ASN A 60 -0.59 13.54 -13.85
C ASN A 60 0.26 12.57 -13.01
N ARG A 61 -0.10 12.34 -11.74
CA ARG A 61 0.58 11.33 -10.93
C ARG A 61 0.36 9.92 -11.47
N MET A 62 -0.85 9.57 -11.89
CA MET A 62 -1.14 8.26 -12.47
C MET A 62 -0.38 8.04 -13.78
N LYS A 63 -0.19 9.09 -14.60
CA LYS A 63 0.64 9.03 -15.82
C LYS A 63 2.12 8.83 -15.49
N ASN A 64 2.67 9.65 -14.60
CA ASN A 64 4.09 9.65 -14.26
C ASN A 64 4.53 8.39 -13.49
N TYR A 65 3.63 7.84 -12.69
CA TYR A 65 3.90 6.67 -11.84
C TYR A 65 3.03 5.47 -12.23
N ARG A 66 2.72 5.35 -13.53
CA ARG A 66 1.84 4.30 -14.08
C ARG A 66 2.19 2.91 -13.60
N GLU A 67 3.45 2.52 -13.68
CA GLU A 67 3.91 1.19 -13.26
C GLU A 67 3.70 0.96 -11.75
N ASN A 68 3.91 1.97 -10.92
CA ASN A 68 3.71 1.86 -9.47
C ASN A 68 2.22 1.76 -9.09
N TYR A 69 1.34 2.52 -9.78
CA TYR A 69 -0.10 2.51 -9.49
C TYR A 69 -0.78 1.21 -9.95
N PHE A 70 -0.32 0.60 -11.03
CA PHE A 70 -0.99 -0.53 -11.68
C PHE A 70 -0.13 -1.81 -11.73
N SER A 71 0.96 -1.89 -10.96
CA SER A 71 1.78 -3.10 -10.82
C SER A 71 0.96 -4.33 -10.42
N TRP A 72 -0.08 -4.17 -9.60
CA TRP A 72 -0.99 -5.22 -9.17
C TRP A 72 -1.80 -5.88 -10.29
N VAL A 73 -1.86 -5.26 -11.49
CA VAL A 73 -2.47 -5.85 -12.68
C VAL A 73 -1.53 -6.90 -13.29
N LYS A 74 -0.23 -6.67 -13.20
CA LYS A 74 0.81 -7.57 -13.74
C LYS A 74 1.19 -8.66 -12.76
N ASP A 75 1.09 -8.39 -11.47
CA ASP A 75 1.55 -9.26 -10.40
C ASP A 75 0.50 -9.36 -9.28
N PHE A 76 -0.03 -10.55 -9.06
CA PHE A 76 -1.05 -10.81 -8.05
C PHE A 76 -0.48 -10.90 -6.63
N GLU A 77 0.82 -10.96 -6.44
CA GLU A 77 1.43 -10.84 -5.11
C GLU A 77 1.34 -9.39 -4.59
N ILE A 78 1.26 -8.40 -5.49
CA ILE A 78 1.10 -7.00 -5.13
C ILE A 78 -0.37 -6.73 -4.77
N PRO A 79 -0.67 -6.28 -3.54
CA PRO A 79 -2.04 -5.98 -3.14
C PRO A 79 -2.61 -4.77 -3.90
N THR A 80 -3.91 -4.78 -4.20
CA THR A 80 -4.61 -3.66 -4.85
C THR A 80 -4.78 -2.44 -3.95
N THR A 81 -4.49 -2.56 -2.66
CA THR A 81 -4.64 -1.49 -1.66
C THR A 81 -3.44 -1.44 -0.73
N ASN A 82 -3.14 -0.25 -0.21
CA ASN A 82 -2.07 -0.03 0.78
C ASN A 82 -2.54 -0.20 2.24
N ASN A 83 -3.64 -0.93 2.45
CA ASN A 83 -4.25 -1.08 3.77
C ASN A 83 -3.29 -1.63 4.84
N LEU A 84 -2.36 -2.50 4.46
CA LEU A 84 -1.39 -3.08 5.40
C LEU A 84 -0.43 -2.02 5.94
N SER A 85 0.12 -1.18 5.06
CA SER A 85 1.00 -0.07 5.46
C SER A 85 0.24 1.01 6.23
N GLU A 86 -0.99 1.32 5.81
CA GLU A 86 -1.84 2.28 6.53
C GLU A 86 -2.19 1.82 7.94
N ARG A 87 -2.47 0.54 8.13
CA ARG A 87 -2.71 -0.07 9.45
C ARG A 87 -1.47 0.05 10.34
N SER A 88 -0.28 -0.20 9.83
CA SER A 88 0.98 -0.07 10.57
C SER A 88 1.22 1.37 11.06
N LEU A 89 0.86 2.37 10.24
CA LEU A 89 0.98 3.79 10.62
C LEU A 89 -0.13 4.27 11.57
N ARG A 90 -1.19 3.50 11.77
CA ARG A 90 -2.34 3.91 12.61
C ARG A 90 -1.92 4.18 14.05
N PHE A 91 -1.02 3.39 14.61
CA PHE A 91 -0.52 3.58 15.98
C PHE A 91 0.20 4.91 16.15
N VAL A 92 1.04 5.30 15.19
CA VAL A 92 1.72 6.59 15.20
C VAL A 92 0.72 7.74 15.14
N LYS A 93 -0.27 7.64 14.24
CA LYS A 93 -1.34 8.65 14.12
C LYS A 93 -2.19 8.74 15.39
N THR A 94 -2.52 7.61 16.01
CA THR A 94 -3.29 7.57 17.26
C THR A 94 -2.48 8.18 18.41
N HIS A 95 -1.21 7.82 18.56
CA HIS A 95 -0.33 8.39 19.57
C HIS A 95 -0.26 9.92 19.42
N SER A 96 -0.03 10.43 18.21
CA SER A 96 0.03 11.87 17.95
C SER A 96 -1.28 12.60 18.26
N LYS A 97 -2.42 11.94 18.09
CA LYS A 97 -3.74 12.53 18.38
C LYS A 97 -4.10 12.54 19.87
N VAL A 98 -3.74 11.48 20.59
CA VAL A 98 -4.16 11.26 21.99
C VAL A 98 -3.13 11.83 22.98
N SER A 99 -1.85 11.59 22.73
CA SER A 99 -0.75 11.96 23.64
C SER A 99 -0.01 13.24 23.20
N GLY A 100 -0.44 13.87 22.10
CA GLY A 100 0.24 15.02 21.53
C GLY A 100 1.47 14.61 20.70
N GLN A 101 2.42 15.54 20.57
CA GLN A 101 3.65 15.28 19.84
C GLN A 101 4.65 14.48 20.68
N PHE A 102 5.53 13.75 20.02
CA PHE A 102 6.69 13.15 20.68
C PHE A 102 7.59 14.26 21.26
N ALA A 103 8.18 13.99 22.42
CA ALA A 103 9.07 14.93 23.10
C ALA A 103 10.29 15.34 22.25
N SER A 104 10.75 14.44 21.36
CA SER A 104 11.83 14.68 20.42
C SER A 104 11.74 13.76 19.22
N SER A 105 12.47 14.08 18.14
CA SER A 105 12.64 13.18 16.99
C SER A 105 13.30 11.85 17.36
N THR A 106 14.21 11.87 18.34
CA THR A 106 14.86 10.67 18.87
C THR A 106 13.86 9.73 19.53
N THR A 107 12.96 10.27 20.38
CA THR A 107 11.91 9.48 21.03
C THR A 107 10.92 8.91 20.00
N ALA A 108 10.59 9.70 18.98
CA ALA A 108 9.77 9.21 17.87
C ALA A 108 10.46 8.07 17.10
N GLY A 109 11.76 8.16 16.89
CA GLY A 109 12.58 7.09 16.29
C GLY A 109 12.51 5.80 17.10
N PHE A 110 12.78 5.85 18.39
CA PHE A 110 12.71 4.67 19.28
C PHE A 110 11.31 4.03 19.28
N PHE A 111 10.26 4.85 19.30
CA PHE A 111 8.89 4.34 19.22
C PHE A 111 8.65 3.63 17.88
N ALA A 112 9.11 4.20 16.77
CA ALA A 112 8.97 3.61 15.45
C ALA A 112 9.73 2.28 15.34
N ASP A 113 10.96 2.21 15.86
CA ASP A 113 11.79 1.01 15.83
C ASP A 113 11.15 -0.14 16.63
N ILE A 114 10.74 0.13 17.88
CA ILE A 114 10.05 -0.86 18.71
C ILE A 114 8.75 -1.33 18.05
N ARG A 115 7.94 -0.42 17.52
CA ARG A 115 6.69 -0.79 16.83
C ARG A 115 6.95 -1.62 15.58
N THR A 116 7.94 -1.25 14.78
CA THR A 116 8.32 -2.01 13.58
C THR A 116 8.73 -3.44 13.95
N TYR A 117 9.54 -3.59 15.01
CA TYR A 117 9.95 -4.91 15.49
C TYR A 117 8.75 -5.74 15.94
N LEU A 118 7.86 -5.19 16.79
CA LEU A 118 6.68 -5.91 17.30
C LEU A 118 5.71 -6.30 16.17
N GLU A 119 5.42 -5.38 15.26
CA GLU A 119 4.57 -5.64 14.08
C GLU A 119 5.17 -6.73 13.18
N THR A 120 6.49 -6.71 12.99
CA THR A 120 7.18 -7.72 12.19
C THR A 120 7.08 -9.10 12.87
N CYS A 121 7.27 -9.17 14.18
CA CYS A 121 7.09 -10.41 14.94
C CYS A 121 5.65 -10.93 14.85
N ALA A 122 4.66 -10.05 15.04
CA ALA A 122 3.24 -10.41 14.95
C ALA A 122 2.85 -10.96 13.58
N ARG A 123 3.37 -10.38 12.50
CA ARG A 123 3.15 -10.87 11.13
C ARG A 123 3.75 -12.24 10.86
N ASN A 124 4.78 -12.61 11.62
CA ASN A 124 5.41 -13.93 11.57
C ASN A 124 4.87 -14.88 12.67
N GLY A 125 3.68 -14.62 13.20
CA GLY A 125 2.99 -15.51 14.16
C GLY A 125 3.53 -15.44 15.60
N ILE A 126 4.44 -14.50 15.91
CA ILE A 126 5.00 -14.34 17.24
C ILE A 126 4.16 -13.33 18.03
N HIS A 127 3.69 -13.73 19.21
CA HIS A 127 2.90 -12.86 20.08
C HIS A 127 3.71 -11.63 20.51
N GLU A 128 3.13 -10.41 20.41
CA GLU A 128 3.80 -9.13 20.69
C GLU A 128 4.42 -9.09 22.09
N PHE A 129 3.75 -9.65 23.11
CA PHE A 129 4.29 -9.70 24.48
C PHE A 129 5.56 -10.53 24.56
N GLN A 130 5.62 -11.67 23.87
CA GLN A 130 6.82 -12.52 23.83
C GLN A 130 7.98 -11.81 23.13
N ALA A 131 7.69 -11.12 22.03
CA ALA A 131 8.66 -10.32 21.31
C ALA A 131 9.21 -9.19 22.18
N LEU A 132 8.33 -8.48 22.90
CA LEU A 132 8.72 -7.42 23.83
C LEU A 132 9.59 -7.95 24.98
N LEU A 133 9.24 -9.09 25.55
CA LEU A 133 10.02 -9.72 26.63
C LEU A 133 11.44 -10.05 26.15
N ARG A 134 11.60 -10.67 24.98
CA ARG A 134 12.93 -10.93 24.42
C ARG A 134 13.73 -9.66 24.12
N LEU A 135 13.05 -8.61 23.63
CA LEU A 135 13.67 -7.32 23.40
C LEU A 135 14.23 -6.71 24.69
N THR A 136 13.46 -6.74 25.79
CA THR A 136 13.90 -6.21 27.10
C THR A 136 15.02 -7.04 27.73
N GLN A 137 15.15 -8.31 27.39
CA GLN A 137 16.24 -9.19 27.80
C GLN A 137 17.51 -9.03 26.94
N GLY A 138 17.51 -8.12 25.98
CA GLY A 138 18.64 -7.89 25.07
C GLY A 138 18.85 -8.97 24.01
N ASN A 139 17.85 -9.84 23.80
CA ASN A 139 17.89 -10.95 22.82
C ASN A 139 16.68 -10.91 21.87
N PRO A 140 16.53 -9.85 21.06
CA PRO A 140 15.42 -9.74 20.10
C PRO A 140 15.48 -10.83 19.04
N TYR A 141 14.31 -11.16 18.44
CA TYR A 141 14.27 -12.03 17.28
C TYR A 141 15.06 -11.44 16.13
N SER A 142 15.96 -12.19 15.56
CA SER A 142 16.72 -11.80 14.36
C SER A 142 15.86 -11.95 13.10
N VAL A 143 16.22 -11.23 12.03
CA VAL A 143 15.55 -11.35 10.71
C VAL A 143 15.58 -12.80 10.22
N LYS A 144 16.67 -13.53 10.47
CA LYS A 144 16.79 -14.96 10.10
C LYS A 144 15.78 -15.83 10.83
N GLU A 145 15.60 -15.64 12.14
CA GLU A 145 14.61 -16.38 12.92
C GLU A 145 13.18 -16.09 12.42
N LEU A 146 12.89 -14.84 12.03
CA LEU A 146 11.57 -14.44 11.53
C LEU A 146 11.27 -14.99 10.14
N LEU A 147 12.27 -15.07 9.25
CA LEU A 147 12.09 -15.58 7.89
C LEU A 147 12.13 -17.11 7.79
N CYS A 148 12.68 -17.79 8.79
CA CYS A 148 12.79 -19.25 8.82
C CYS A 148 11.62 -19.94 9.56
N ASN A 149 10.67 -19.19 10.10
CA ASN A 149 9.42 -19.74 10.65
C ASN A 149 8.37 -19.77 9.54
N PRO A 150 8.03 -20.96 8.98
CA PRO A 150 7.01 -21.10 7.95
C PRO A 150 5.60 -20.84 8.50
#